data_bb3ce1b480e6f08e6a1e19625df278dc
#
_entry.id   bb3ce1b480e6f08e6a1e19625df278dc
#
_cell.length_a   1.000
_cell.length_b   1.000
_cell.length_c   1.000
_cell.angle_alpha   90.00
_cell.angle_beta   90.00
_cell.angle_gamma   90.00
#
_symmetry.space_group_name_H-M   'P 1'
#
loop_
_entity.id
_entity.type
_entity.pdbx_description
1 polymer ?
#
loop_
_entity_poly.entity_id
_entity_poly.type
_entity_poly.pdbx_seq_one_letter_code
_entity_poly.pdbx_strand_id
1 'polypeptide(L)'
;MENFLIARRLVEAGARVVSLNFSRWDWHGDNFKIARNDMPMLDRAVSALVEDLSNRGLLNDVSIVVWGEFGRTPKINNTAGRDHWPQVSCALLAGGGMRTGQVIGATNRLGEYA
;
A
#
# COMPACT_ATOMS: atom_id res chain seq x y z
N MET A 1 7.25 2.53 -11.66
CA MET A 1 7.94 1.31 -11.14
C MET A 1 9.41 1.57 -10.83
N GLU A 2 10.08 2.40 -11.58
CA GLU A 2 11.50 2.77 -11.35
C GLU A 2 11.78 3.28 -9.92
N ASN A 3 10.87 4.08 -9.35
CA ASN A 3 11.03 4.61 -7.99
C ASN A 3 11.18 3.51 -6.90
N PHE A 4 10.56 2.35 -7.07
CA PHE A 4 10.73 1.22 -6.14
C PHE A 4 12.14 0.63 -6.21
N LEU A 5 12.71 0.55 -7.41
CA LEU A 5 14.10 0.16 -7.59
C LEU A 5 15.07 1.18 -6.99
N ILE A 6 14.80 2.46 -7.17
CA ILE A 6 15.59 3.54 -6.56
C ILE A 6 15.51 3.45 -5.04
N ALA A 7 14.31 3.27 -4.47
CA ALA A 7 14.12 3.12 -3.03
C ALA A 7 14.95 1.96 -2.46
N ARG A 8 14.92 0.79 -3.09
CA ARG A 8 15.73 -0.36 -2.68
C ARG A 8 17.23 -0.04 -2.73
N ARG A 9 17.71 0.60 -3.82
CA ARG A 9 19.12 0.99 -3.95
C ARG A 9 19.55 1.98 -2.87
N LEU A 10 18.70 2.92 -2.50
CA LEU A 10 18.98 3.88 -1.43
C LEU A 10 19.10 3.17 -0.07
N VAL A 11 18.24 2.21 0.20
CA VAL A 11 18.32 1.40 1.43
C VAL A 11 19.63 0.59 1.46
N GLU A 12 20.00 -0.06 0.36
CA GLU A 12 21.30 -0.76 0.27
C GLU A 12 22.50 0.17 0.47
N ALA A 13 22.38 1.42 0.03
CA ALA A 13 23.39 2.46 0.23
C ALA A 13 23.42 3.04 1.65
N GLY A 14 22.58 2.54 2.55
CA GLY A 14 22.55 2.92 3.97
C GLY A 14 21.48 3.95 4.37
N ALA A 15 20.58 4.31 3.46
CA ALA A 15 19.43 5.15 3.83
C ALA A 15 18.51 4.38 4.77
N ARG A 16 18.23 4.95 5.95
CA ARG A 16 17.43 4.29 7.00
C ARG A 16 15.93 4.38 6.75
N VAL A 17 15.48 5.41 6.08
CA VAL A 17 14.08 5.64 5.71
C VAL A 17 14.03 6.17 4.30
N VAL A 18 13.23 5.54 3.45
CA VAL A 18 12.94 5.99 2.09
C VAL A 18 11.44 5.98 1.92
N SER A 19 10.86 7.09 1.50
CA SER A 19 9.44 7.17 1.16
C SER A 19 9.27 7.51 -0.31
N LEU A 20 8.20 7.00 -0.90
CA LEU A 20 7.80 7.32 -2.26
C LEU A 20 6.28 7.43 -2.37
N ASN A 21 5.82 8.29 -3.24
CA ASN A 21 4.41 8.35 -3.59
C ASN A 21 4.15 7.50 -4.85
N PHE A 22 3.04 6.79 -4.84
CA PHE A 22 2.58 6.01 -5.98
C PHE A 22 1.14 6.42 -6.30
N SER A 23 0.85 6.82 -7.56
CA SER A 23 -0.46 7.30 -8.01
C SER A 23 -0.94 8.55 -7.25
N ARG A 24 -2.20 8.91 -7.42
CA ARG A 24 -2.83 10.07 -6.76
C ARG A 24 -3.76 9.69 -5.61
N TRP A 25 -4.39 8.52 -5.66
CA TRP A 25 -5.31 7.93 -4.68
C TRP A 25 -6.54 8.76 -4.27
N ASP A 26 -6.64 10.02 -4.66
CA ASP A 26 -7.76 10.90 -4.32
C ASP A 26 -8.93 10.73 -5.31
N TRP A 27 -9.49 9.52 -5.34
CA TRP A 27 -10.46 9.09 -6.35
C TRP A 27 -11.91 9.35 -5.91
N HIS A 28 -12.31 10.61 -5.89
CA HIS A 28 -13.69 11.02 -5.65
C HIS A 28 -14.64 10.73 -6.82
N GLY A 29 -14.10 10.29 -7.95
CA GLY A 29 -14.85 9.84 -9.11
C GLY A 29 -14.16 8.64 -9.77
N ASP A 30 -14.92 7.85 -10.54
CA ASP A 30 -14.41 6.70 -11.32
C ASP A 30 -13.47 5.73 -10.54
N ASN A 31 -13.70 5.57 -9.23
CA ASN A 31 -12.78 4.85 -8.34
C ASN A 31 -12.39 3.47 -8.89
N PHE A 32 -13.34 2.68 -9.36
CA PHE A 32 -13.07 1.33 -9.84
C PHE A 32 -12.35 1.30 -11.20
N LYS A 33 -12.61 2.28 -12.06
CA LYS A 33 -11.93 2.42 -13.35
C LYS A 33 -10.46 2.75 -13.13
N ILE A 34 -10.18 3.72 -12.26
CA ILE A 34 -8.81 4.12 -11.93
C ILE A 34 -8.08 2.99 -11.20
N ALA A 35 -8.74 2.34 -10.24
CA ALA A 35 -8.16 1.22 -9.50
C ALA A 35 -7.73 0.06 -10.41
N ARG A 36 -8.51 -0.28 -11.44
CA ARG A 36 -8.14 -1.32 -12.42
C ARG A 36 -6.85 -1.01 -13.17
N ASN A 37 -6.47 0.25 -13.30
CA ASN A 37 -5.21 0.65 -13.91
C ASN A 37 -4.07 0.66 -12.89
N ASP A 38 -4.29 1.24 -11.71
CA ASP A 38 -3.23 1.52 -10.73
C ASP A 38 -2.90 0.33 -9.84
N MET A 39 -3.91 -0.44 -9.41
CA MET A 39 -3.69 -1.57 -8.50
C MET A 39 -2.79 -2.67 -9.07
N PRO A 40 -2.91 -3.08 -10.36
CA PRO A 40 -1.99 -4.06 -10.93
C PRO A 40 -0.54 -3.57 -11.01
N MET A 41 -0.33 -2.25 -11.14
CA MET A 41 1.02 -1.69 -11.14
C MET A 41 1.60 -1.67 -9.72
N LEU A 42 0.80 -1.32 -8.72
CA LEU A 42 1.21 -1.36 -7.32
C LEU A 42 1.55 -2.79 -6.90
N ASP A 43 0.67 -3.75 -7.22
CA ASP A 43 0.86 -5.16 -6.91
C ASP A 43 2.20 -5.68 -7.46
N ARG A 44 2.48 -5.44 -8.74
CA ARG A 44 3.75 -5.83 -9.36
C ARG A 44 4.95 -5.13 -8.72
N ALA A 45 4.83 -3.84 -8.39
CA ALA A 45 5.93 -3.08 -7.82
C ALA A 45 6.29 -3.56 -6.41
N VAL A 46 5.27 -3.79 -5.57
CA VAL A 46 5.47 -4.28 -4.19
C VAL A 46 5.95 -5.72 -4.20
N SER A 47 5.36 -6.61 -5.03
CA SER A 47 5.79 -8.00 -5.14
C SER A 47 7.24 -8.11 -5.59
N ALA A 48 7.62 -7.35 -6.63
CA ALA A 48 9.01 -7.33 -7.12
C ALA A 48 9.98 -6.77 -6.08
N LEU A 49 9.57 -5.77 -5.30
CA LEU A 49 10.40 -5.24 -4.23
C LEU A 49 10.63 -6.27 -3.12
N VAL A 50 9.58 -6.97 -2.69
CA VAL A 50 9.67 -8.03 -1.68
C VAL A 50 10.58 -9.17 -2.16
N GLU A 51 10.39 -9.61 -3.41
CA GLU A 51 11.21 -10.66 -4.02
C GLU A 51 12.68 -10.25 -4.13
N ASP A 52 12.96 -9.03 -4.61
CA ASP A 52 14.33 -8.52 -4.75
C ASP A 52 15.04 -8.40 -3.39
N LEU A 53 14.34 -7.90 -2.36
CA LEU A 53 14.88 -7.86 -1.00
C LEU A 53 15.13 -9.25 -0.42
N SER A 54 14.23 -10.20 -0.70
CA SER A 54 14.39 -11.60 -0.28
C SER A 54 15.61 -12.24 -0.93
N ASN A 55 15.76 -12.08 -2.26
CA ASN A 55 16.88 -12.64 -3.00
C ASN A 55 18.24 -12.05 -2.58
N ARG A 56 18.23 -10.85 -2.00
CA ARG A 56 19.42 -10.15 -1.47
C ARG A 56 19.68 -10.43 0.00
N GLY A 57 18.82 -11.19 0.67
CA GLY A 57 18.91 -11.43 2.10
C GLY A 57 18.58 -10.24 3.00
N LEU A 58 17.93 -9.22 2.43
CA LEU A 58 17.61 -7.95 3.12
C LEU A 58 16.17 -7.91 3.69
N LEU A 59 15.33 -8.87 3.34
CA LEU A 59 13.90 -8.80 3.66
C LEU A 59 13.63 -8.79 5.19
N ASN A 60 14.48 -9.43 5.98
CA ASN A 60 14.34 -9.42 7.44
C ASN A 60 14.76 -8.09 8.07
N ASP A 61 15.61 -7.33 7.41
CA ASP A 61 16.17 -6.08 7.93
C ASP A 61 15.41 -4.85 7.41
N VAL A 62 14.58 -5.01 6.36
CA VAL A 62 13.86 -3.92 5.71
C VAL A 62 12.36 -4.11 5.89
N SER A 63 11.73 -3.18 6.61
CA SER A 63 10.28 -3.10 6.72
C SER A 63 9.69 -2.29 5.56
N ILE A 64 8.72 -2.87 4.88
CA ILE A 64 7.92 -2.20 3.84
C ILE A 64 6.55 -1.87 4.45
N VAL A 65 6.14 -0.60 4.31
CA VAL A 65 4.83 -0.12 4.74
C VAL A 65 4.15 0.54 3.55
N VAL A 66 2.95 0.06 3.19
CA VAL A 66 2.08 0.70 2.19
C VAL A 66 0.82 1.15 2.90
N TRP A 67 0.59 2.44 2.95
CA TRP A 67 -0.53 3.03 3.69
C TRP A 67 -1.02 4.33 3.06
N GLY A 68 -2.15 4.82 3.55
CA GLY A 68 -2.68 6.16 3.29
C GLY A 68 -3.01 6.85 4.61
N GLU A 69 -3.27 8.15 4.57
CA GLU A 69 -3.57 8.97 5.75
C GLU A 69 -4.91 8.62 6.40
N PHE A 70 -5.88 8.15 5.62
CA PHE A 70 -7.20 7.67 6.08
C PHE A 70 -7.84 6.75 5.03
N GLY A 71 -8.96 6.14 5.39
CA GLY A 71 -9.71 5.28 4.48
C GLY A 71 -10.69 6.03 3.59
N ARG A 72 -11.48 5.26 2.86
CA ARG A 72 -12.51 5.76 1.94
C ARG A 72 -13.89 5.25 2.33
N THR A 73 -14.94 6.03 2.02
CA THR A 73 -16.32 5.67 2.36
C THR A 73 -16.68 4.28 1.82
N PRO A 74 -17.35 3.43 2.62
CA PRO A 74 -17.94 2.19 2.12
C PRO A 74 -18.96 2.43 1.01
N LYS A 75 -19.74 3.50 1.15
CA LYS A 75 -20.73 3.93 0.17
C LYS A 75 -20.06 4.63 -1.02
N ILE A 76 -20.46 4.26 -2.23
CA ILE A 76 -20.04 4.90 -3.48
C ILE A 76 -20.89 6.15 -3.70
N ASN A 77 -20.25 7.26 -4.07
CA ASN A 77 -20.91 8.53 -4.36
C ASN A 77 -21.47 8.61 -5.79
N ASN A 78 -22.11 9.72 -6.14
CA ASN A 78 -22.80 9.93 -7.41
C ASN A 78 -21.85 9.98 -8.63
N THR A 79 -20.55 10.13 -8.42
CA THR A 79 -19.52 10.14 -9.46
C THR A 79 -18.78 8.81 -9.56
N ALA A 80 -19.36 7.72 -9.04
CA ALA A 80 -18.74 6.40 -8.96
C ALA A 80 -17.39 6.41 -8.21
N GLY A 81 -17.22 7.33 -7.27
CA GLY A 81 -16.04 7.51 -6.44
C GLY A 81 -16.30 7.16 -4.98
N ARG A 82 -15.28 7.36 -4.16
CA ARG A 82 -15.35 7.22 -2.70
C ARG A 82 -14.75 8.46 -2.06
N ASP A 83 -15.44 8.98 -1.04
CA ASP A 83 -15.00 10.17 -0.30
C ASP A 83 -14.12 9.79 0.90
N HIS A 84 -13.60 10.78 1.61
CA HIS A 84 -12.76 10.57 2.78
C HIS A 84 -13.55 9.92 3.93
N TRP A 85 -12.94 8.91 4.59
CA TRP A 85 -13.55 8.21 5.71
C TRP A 85 -12.49 7.87 6.76
N PRO A 86 -12.28 8.75 7.76
CA PRO A 86 -11.21 8.56 8.74
C PRO A 86 -11.50 7.48 9.79
N GLN A 87 -12.70 6.92 9.83
CA GLN A 87 -13.12 5.93 10.83
C GLN A 87 -12.45 4.56 10.65
N VAL A 88 -12.03 4.26 9.41
CA VAL A 88 -11.36 3.00 9.09
C VAL A 88 -10.23 3.28 8.11
N SER A 89 -9.06 2.74 8.40
CA SER A 89 -7.92 2.73 7.48
C SER A 89 -7.23 1.37 7.51
N CYS A 90 -6.39 1.12 6.55
CA CYS A 90 -5.59 -0.10 6.50
C CYS A 90 -4.16 0.21 6.07
N ALA A 91 -3.26 -0.70 6.40
CA ALA A 91 -1.89 -0.70 5.93
C ALA A 91 -1.49 -2.11 5.51
N LEU A 92 -0.63 -2.21 4.49
CA LEU A 92 0.06 -3.44 4.15
C LEU A 92 1.47 -3.37 4.72
N LEU A 93 1.89 -4.44 5.38
CA LEU A 93 3.20 -4.58 5.99
C LEU A 93 3.91 -5.81 5.42
N ALA A 94 5.20 -5.68 5.09
CA ALA A 94 6.02 -6.80 4.66
C ALA A 94 7.47 -6.64 5.12
N GLY A 95 8.19 -7.74 5.24
CA GLY A 95 9.60 -7.75 5.65
C GLY A 95 9.82 -7.41 7.13
N GLY A 96 11.03 -6.93 7.46
CA GLY A 96 11.40 -6.50 8.81
C GLY A 96 11.33 -7.60 9.87
N GLY A 97 11.45 -8.87 9.50
CA GLY A 97 11.29 -10.00 10.43
C GLY A 97 9.85 -10.20 10.92
N MET A 98 8.88 -9.48 10.39
CA MET A 98 7.46 -9.58 10.79
C MET A 98 6.85 -10.92 10.35
N ARG A 99 5.91 -11.41 11.17
CA ARG A 99 5.08 -12.55 10.80
C ARG A 99 4.01 -12.10 9.82
N THR A 100 4.25 -12.32 8.54
CA THR A 100 3.38 -11.93 7.42
C THR A 100 2.41 -13.04 7.02
N GLY A 101 1.63 -12.82 5.94
CA GLY A 101 0.66 -13.79 5.43
C GLY A 101 -0.63 -13.87 6.25
N GLN A 102 -0.98 -12.81 6.97
CA GLN A 102 -2.17 -12.74 7.83
C GLN A 102 -2.89 -11.40 7.68
N VAL A 103 -4.16 -11.39 8.01
CA VAL A 103 -4.97 -10.18 8.15
C VAL A 103 -5.23 -9.97 9.63
N ILE A 104 -4.97 -8.75 10.13
CA ILE A 104 -5.16 -8.37 11.53
C ILE A 104 -6.24 -7.30 11.60
N GLY A 105 -7.22 -7.50 12.49
CA GLY A 105 -8.37 -6.62 12.64
C GLY A 105 -9.49 -6.93 11.64
N ALA A 106 -10.63 -6.31 11.88
CA ALA A 106 -11.81 -6.44 11.04
C ALA A 106 -12.66 -5.18 11.18
N THR A 107 -13.55 -4.97 10.23
CA THR A 107 -14.57 -3.94 10.31
C THR A 107 -15.93 -4.54 10.70
N ASN A 108 -16.88 -3.66 11.03
CA ASN A 108 -18.27 -4.07 11.09
C ASN A 108 -18.77 -4.56 9.71
N ARG A 109 -19.98 -5.13 9.66
CA ARG A 109 -20.56 -5.70 8.43
C ARG A 109 -20.67 -4.68 7.27
N LEU A 110 -20.75 -3.40 7.57
CA LEU A 110 -20.88 -2.34 6.56
C LEU A 110 -19.54 -1.71 6.17
N GLY A 111 -18.44 -2.08 6.84
CA GLY A 111 -17.14 -1.50 6.57
C GLY A 111 -16.97 -0.05 7.05
N GLU A 112 -17.79 0.37 8.02
CA GLU A 112 -17.84 1.76 8.49
C GLU A 112 -16.93 2.02 9.69
N TYR A 113 -16.76 1.03 10.55
CA TYR A 113 -16.01 1.11 11.82
C TYR A 113 -15.18 -0.16 12.03
N ALA A 114 -14.08 -0.02 12.77
CA ALA A 114 -13.27 -1.15 13.25
C ALA A 114 -13.97 -1.91 14.39
#